data_b9c39816eee28c476f3e57d157b1638d
#
_entry.id   b9c39816eee28c476f3e57d157b1638d
#
_cell.length_a   1.000
_cell.length_b   1.000
_cell.length_c   1.000
_cell.angle_alpha   90.00
_cell.angle_beta   90.00
_cell.angle_gamma   90.00
#
_symmetry.space_group_name_H-M   'P 1'
#
loop_
_entity.id
_entity.type
_entity.pdbx_description
1 polymer ?
#
loop_
_entity_poly.entity_id
_entity_poly.type
_entity_poly.pdbx_seq_one_letter_code
_entity_poly.pdbx_strand_id
1 'polypeptide(L)'
;MSEKFNSKVIEKKWQKKWAETNAFVAKRDSSKKKFYILEMFPYPSGNIHMGHVRNYTLGDVIARYKRGRGYNVLHPMGWDAFGMPAENAAIQNNIHPSKWTYQNINTMRSQLQLMGLSIDWSREFATCDKSYYHHQQKLFKELYKKKIVYKKKSYVNWDPVDNTVLANEQVIDGKGWRSGAEVQQKELSQWFFKIKNYADELLFDLETLNGWPDKVKLMQKNWIGRSEGCHLNFDILDTKYKKIDEKLDIFTTRPDTIFGASFCAISPLHKLAKKISESNPSIRNFIESQSLSAVNEESIARAEKEGIKTDLYIQHPFKKESFLPIYIANFVLMDYGTGAIYGVPAHDERDFEFAKKYNLEIIQVVKDDQNPDDIINEAYTGDGKLINSDFLNGLFVKDAKNEIIKKIEELKIGKKEINYRLRDWGISRQRYWGCPI
;
A
#
# COMPACT_ATOMS: atom_id res chain seq x y z
N MET A 1 -57.35 32.47 21.89
CA MET A 1 -56.90 31.20 21.18
C MET A 1 -55.42 31.23 21.12
N SER A 2 -54.74 30.31 21.82
CA SER A 2 -53.27 30.21 21.73
C SER A 2 -52.89 29.81 20.29
N GLU A 3 -52.06 30.61 19.63
CA GLU A 3 -51.49 30.24 18.33
C GLU A 3 -50.85 28.86 18.44
N LYS A 4 -51.31 27.91 17.63
CA LYS A 4 -50.68 26.59 17.55
C LYS A 4 -49.22 26.76 17.11
N PHE A 5 -48.31 26.15 17.84
CA PHE A 5 -46.89 26.10 17.49
C PHE A 5 -46.72 25.60 16.05
N ASN A 6 -46.09 26.43 15.20
CA ASN A 6 -45.79 26.09 13.81
C ASN A 6 -44.26 26.04 13.62
N SER A 7 -43.69 24.84 13.66
CA SER A 7 -42.24 24.64 13.55
C SER A 7 -41.63 25.27 12.29
N LYS A 8 -42.27 25.10 11.14
CA LYS A 8 -41.78 25.64 9.85
C LYS A 8 -41.66 27.16 9.83
N VAL A 9 -42.59 27.88 10.49
CA VAL A 9 -42.52 29.34 10.58
C VAL A 9 -41.42 29.78 11.52
N ILE A 10 -41.25 29.08 12.65
CA ILE A 10 -40.25 29.39 13.66
C ILE A 10 -38.84 29.09 13.15
N GLU A 11 -38.64 27.94 12.51
CA GLU A 11 -37.38 27.54 11.91
C GLU A 11 -36.88 28.56 10.87
N LYS A 12 -37.76 28.95 9.93
CA LYS A 12 -37.44 29.99 8.93
C LYS A 12 -37.07 31.34 9.56
N LYS A 13 -37.82 31.74 10.60
CA LYS A 13 -37.56 32.99 11.36
C LYS A 13 -36.13 32.96 11.95
N TRP A 14 -35.75 31.86 12.62
CA TRP A 14 -34.48 31.79 13.31
C TRP A 14 -33.31 31.58 12.34
N GLN A 15 -33.44 30.77 11.31
CA GLN A 15 -32.44 30.61 10.26
C GLN A 15 -32.11 31.93 9.58
N LYS A 16 -33.17 32.73 9.25
CA LYS A 16 -32.99 34.08 8.71
C LYS A 16 -32.24 34.99 9.69
N LYS A 17 -32.65 35.00 10.96
CA LYS A 17 -32.01 35.82 11.99
C LYS A 17 -30.55 35.44 12.19
N TRP A 18 -30.20 34.15 12.22
CA TRP A 18 -28.80 33.67 12.34
C TRP A 18 -27.96 34.11 11.15
N ALA A 19 -28.48 34.03 9.94
CA ALA A 19 -27.80 34.51 8.74
C ALA A 19 -27.52 36.02 8.79
N GLU A 20 -28.57 36.84 9.09
CA GLU A 20 -28.46 38.30 9.17
C GLU A 20 -27.50 38.77 10.25
N THR A 21 -27.44 38.09 11.37
CA THR A 21 -26.53 38.45 12.49
C THR A 21 -25.17 37.80 12.43
N ASN A 22 -24.89 36.97 11.42
CA ASN A 22 -23.68 36.18 11.33
C ASN A 22 -23.39 35.39 12.63
N ALA A 23 -24.45 34.79 13.20
CA ALA A 23 -24.43 34.22 14.55
C ALA A 23 -23.35 33.11 14.75
N PHE A 24 -22.97 32.43 13.69
CA PHE A 24 -22.04 31.30 13.74
C PHE A 24 -20.66 31.58 13.14
N VAL A 25 -20.42 32.80 12.69
CA VAL A 25 -19.12 33.19 12.11
C VAL A 25 -18.03 33.27 13.18
N ALA A 26 -16.98 32.50 12.99
CA ALA A 26 -15.81 32.53 13.86
C ALA A 26 -14.98 33.81 13.62
N LYS A 27 -14.74 34.59 14.67
CA LYS A 27 -13.95 35.82 14.62
C LYS A 27 -12.57 35.60 15.23
N ARG A 28 -11.58 36.36 14.79
CA ARG A 28 -10.27 36.40 15.47
C ARG A 28 -10.44 37.12 16.81
N ASP A 29 -10.53 36.34 17.87
CA ASP A 29 -10.71 36.85 19.24
C ASP A 29 -9.76 36.08 20.18
N SER A 30 -8.73 36.76 20.67
CA SER A 30 -7.73 36.18 21.57
C SER A 30 -8.23 36.03 23.01
N SER A 31 -9.31 36.73 23.39
CA SER A 31 -9.89 36.68 24.74
C SER A 31 -10.69 35.40 25.00
N LYS A 32 -11.13 34.71 23.96
CA LYS A 32 -11.94 33.48 24.06
C LYS A 32 -11.13 32.23 23.78
N LYS A 33 -11.39 31.17 24.54
CA LYS A 33 -10.88 29.85 24.22
C LYS A 33 -11.38 29.40 22.85
N LYS A 34 -10.45 28.93 22.01
CA LYS A 34 -10.76 28.41 20.67
C LYS A 34 -11.27 26.99 20.77
N PHE A 35 -12.20 26.63 19.91
CA PHE A 35 -12.65 25.26 19.71
C PHE A 35 -12.89 25.01 18.23
N TYR A 36 -12.40 23.90 17.71
CA TYR A 36 -12.53 23.50 16.33
C TYR A 36 -13.39 22.26 16.22
N ILE A 37 -14.43 22.31 15.41
CA ILE A 37 -15.28 21.16 15.08
C ILE A 37 -14.97 20.77 13.64
N LEU A 38 -14.63 19.52 13.44
CA LEU A 38 -14.39 18.94 12.13
C LEU A 38 -15.22 17.66 11.99
N GLU A 39 -16.13 17.66 11.04
CA GLU A 39 -16.75 16.45 10.51
C GLU A 39 -16.13 16.09 9.16
N MET A 40 -16.34 14.83 8.73
CA MET A 40 -15.97 14.42 7.39
C MET A 40 -16.76 15.21 6.36
N PHE A 41 -16.07 15.89 5.45
CA PHE A 41 -16.70 16.65 4.38
C PHE A 41 -17.45 15.75 3.41
N PRO A 42 -18.67 16.15 2.96
CA PRO A 42 -19.42 15.34 2.03
C PRO A 42 -18.81 15.39 0.63
N TYR A 43 -18.91 14.27 -0.06
CA TYR A 43 -18.71 14.24 -1.50
C TYR A 43 -20.00 14.73 -2.19
N PRO A 44 -19.95 15.71 -3.10
CA PRO A 44 -21.14 16.30 -3.72
C PRO A 44 -21.73 15.37 -4.80
N SER A 45 -22.48 14.36 -4.39
CA SER A 45 -23.01 13.29 -5.24
C SER A 45 -24.51 13.38 -5.53
N GLY A 46 -25.20 14.45 -5.07
CA GLY A 46 -26.64 14.64 -5.29
C GLY A 46 -27.35 15.20 -4.08
N ASN A 47 -28.22 14.40 -3.43
CA ASN A 47 -28.93 14.80 -2.23
C ASN A 47 -28.23 14.31 -0.96
N ILE A 48 -28.46 15.01 0.17
CA ILE A 48 -28.04 14.48 1.47
C ILE A 48 -28.89 13.25 1.84
N HIS A 49 -28.33 12.38 2.67
CA HIS A 49 -28.98 11.19 3.21
C HIS A 49 -28.80 11.13 4.73
N MET A 50 -29.42 10.15 5.39
CA MET A 50 -29.40 10.04 6.85
C MET A 50 -27.99 9.94 7.45
N GLY A 51 -27.02 9.42 6.72
CA GLY A 51 -25.61 9.44 7.13
C GLY A 51 -25.05 10.86 7.29
N HIS A 52 -25.35 11.75 6.35
CA HIS A 52 -25.01 13.17 6.46
C HIS A 52 -25.72 13.84 7.64
N VAL A 53 -27.02 13.59 7.79
CA VAL A 53 -27.81 14.12 8.92
C VAL A 53 -27.18 13.72 10.24
N ARG A 54 -26.88 12.46 10.43
CA ARG A 54 -26.24 11.95 11.65
C ARG A 54 -24.88 12.60 11.91
N ASN A 55 -24.02 12.61 10.89
CA ASN A 55 -22.66 13.14 11.02
C ASN A 55 -22.64 14.60 11.45
N TYR A 56 -23.37 15.46 10.73
CA TYR A 56 -23.35 16.91 10.98
C TYR A 56 -24.16 17.32 12.20
N THR A 57 -25.21 16.57 12.58
CA THR A 57 -25.96 16.84 13.82
C THR A 57 -25.07 16.58 15.05
N LEU A 58 -24.23 15.53 15.06
CA LEU A 58 -23.32 15.25 16.17
C LEU A 58 -22.34 16.41 16.39
N GLY A 59 -21.71 16.91 15.33
CA GLY A 59 -20.83 18.06 15.42
C GLY A 59 -21.56 19.35 15.79
N ASP A 60 -22.76 19.57 15.26
CA ASP A 60 -23.56 20.76 15.56
C ASP A 60 -23.97 20.84 17.04
N VAL A 61 -24.33 19.72 17.66
CA VAL A 61 -24.61 19.67 19.11
C VAL A 61 -23.40 20.14 19.92
N ILE A 62 -22.21 19.64 19.59
CA ILE A 62 -20.97 20.03 20.26
C ILE A 62 -20.65 21.51 19.98
N ALA A 63 -20.81 21.98 18.75
CA ALA A 63 -20.58 23.36 18.36
C ALA A 63 -21.45 24.31 19.15
N ARG A 64 -22.77 24.05 19.25
CA ARG A 64 -23.72 24.85 20.03
C ARG A 64 -23.42 24.83 21.52
N TYR A 65 -23.12 23.66 22.09
CA TYR A 65 -22.71 23.53 23.49
C TYR A 65 -21.49 24.39 23.79
N LYS A 66 -20.45 24.30 22.97
CA LYS A 66 -19.22 25.06 23.17
C LYS A 66 -19.43 26.57 23.01
N ARG A 67 -20.24 27.00 22.05
CA ARG A 67 -20.62 28.43 21.92
C ARG A 67 -21.39 28.92 23.14
N GLY A 68 -22.36 28.12 23.65
CA GLY A 68 -23.09 28.42 24.87
C GLY A 68 -22.21 28.53 26.11
N ARG A 69 -21.04 27.85 26.09
CA ARG A 69 -19.99 27.92 27.13
C ARG A 69 -18.99 29.06 26.90
N GLY A 70 -19.21 29.94 25.93
CA GLY A 70 -18.37 31.11 25.67
C GLY A 70 -17.14 30.86 24.81
N TYR A 71 -16.96 29.66 24.21
CA TYR A 71 -15.85 29.41 23.30
C TYR A 71 -16.02 30.13 21.96
N ASN A 72 -14.92 30.47 21.33
CA ASN A 72 -14.86 30.86 19.93
C ASN A 72 -14.76 29.60 19.07
N VAL A 73 -15.87 29.22 18.46
CA VAL A 73 -16.01 27.95 17.76
C VAL A 73 -15.86 28.15 16.25
N LEU A 74 -14.87 27.49 15.65
CA LEU A 74 -14.75 27.31 14.21
C LEU A 74 -15.42 25.99 13.80
N HIS A 75 -16.50 26.09 13.04
CA HIS A 75 -17.28 24.97 12.51
C HIS A 75 -17.48 25.16 11.01
N PRO A 76 -16.48 24.86 10.17
CA PRO A 76 -16.52 25.11 8.73
C PRO A 76 -17.26 24.00 7.98
N MET A 77 -17.60 24.27 6.71
CA MET A 77 -18.05 23.28 5.74
C MET A 77 -17.08 23.22 4.57
N GLY A 78 -16.77 22.02 4.12
CA GLY A 78 -16.01 21.75 2.90
C GLY A 78 -16.74 20.75 2.01
N TRP A 79 -16.35 20.71 0.74
CA TRP A 79 -16.85 19.76 -0.25
C TRP A 79 -15.67 18.96 -0.77
N ASP A 80 -15.68 17.65 -0.50
CA ASP A 80 -14.69 16.74 -1.07
C ASP A 80 -15.04 16.49 -2.53
N ALA A 81 -14.36 17.22 -3.43
CA ALA A 81 -14.67 17.25 -4.85
C ALA A 81 -13.45 16.77 -5.66
N PHE A 82 -13.61 16.61 -6.95
CA PHE A 82 -12.74 15.87 -7.86
C PHE A 82 -12.98 14.34 -7.80
N GLY A 83 -12.29 13.61 -8.69
CA GLY A 83 -12.24 12.17 -8.73
C GLY A 83 -13.26 11.50 -9.64
N MET A 84 -13.10 10.20 -9.78
CA MET A 84 -13.89 9.36 -10.70
C MET A 84 -15.40 9.41 -10.50
N PRO A 85 -15.96 9.52 -9.28
CA PRO A 85 -17.41 9.60 -9.12
C PRO A 85 -18.04 10.78 -9.86
N ALA A 86 -17.39 11.95 -9.85
CA ALA A 86 -17.86 13.12 -10.60
C ALA A 86 -17.73 12.92 -12.10
N GLU A 87 -16.60 12.34 -12.56
CA GLU A 87 -16.35 12.08 -13.97
C GLU A 87 -17.34 11.06 -14.54
N ASN A 88 -17.59 9.96 -13.85
CA ASN A 88 -18.52 8.93 -14.29
C ASN A 88 -19.96 9.42 -14.33
N ALA A 89 -20.39 10.16 -13.29
CA ALA A 89 -21.71 10.77 -13.28
C ALA A 89 -21.87 11.81 -14.40
N ALA A 90 -20.82 12.56 -14.70
CA ALA A 90 -20.81 13.53 -15.78
C ALA A 90 -20.94 12.85 -17.16
N ILE A 91 -20.24 11.73 -17.37
CA ILE A 91 -20.38 10.93 -18.59
C ILE A 91 -21.81 10.41 -18.73
N GLN A 92 -22.38 9.81 -17.67
CA GLN A 92 -23.75 9.29 -17.67
C GLN A 92 -24.80 10.35 -17.97
N ASN A 93 -24.58 11.59 -17.51
CA ASN A 93 -25.51 12.71 -17.70
C ASN A 93 -25.13 13.62 -18.88
N ASN A 94 -24.08 13.27 -19.63
CA ASN A 94 -23.57 14.05 -20.76
C ASN A 94 -23.31 15.53 -20.42
N ILE A 95 -22.67 15.80 -19.29
CA ILE A 95 -22.32 17.14 -18.82
C ILE A 95 -20.86 17.18 -18.35
N HIS A 96 -20.28 18.37 -18.24
CA HIS A 96 -18.93 18.53 -17.70
C HIS A 96 -18.89 18.24 -16.19
N PRO A 97 -17.89 17.49 -15.64
CA PRO A 97 -17.83 17.12 -14.23
C PRO A 97 -17.86 18.32 -13.27
N SER A 98 -17.23 19.43 -13.63
CA SER A 98 -17.30 20.67 -12.82
C SER A 98 -18.75 21.16 -12.68
N LYS A 99 -19.53 21.21 -13.78
CA LYS A 99 -20.92 21.66 -13.75
C LYS A 99 -21.78 20.74 -12.85
N TRP A 100 -21.64 19.43 -13.00
CA TRP A 100 -22.27 18.42 -12.16
C TRP A 100 -21.95 18.65 -10.66
N THR A 101 -20.69 18.81 -10.35
CA THR A 101 -20.21 18.97 -8.96
C THR A 101 -20.80 20.23 -8.31
N TYR A 102 -20.71 21.39 -8.98
CA TYR A 102 -21.25 22.63 -8.39
C TYR A 102 -22.78 22.64 -8.30
N GLN A 103 -23.48 21.97 -9.20
CA GLN A 103 -24.94 21.78 -9.07
C GLN A 103 -25.27 20.98 -7.80
N ASN A 104 -24.56 19.89 -7.55
CA ASN A 104 -24.74 19.08 -6.35
C ASN A 104 -24.35 19.83 -5.07
N ILE A 105 -23.24 20.58 -5.08
CA ILE A 105 -22.86 21.46 -3.96
C ILE A 105 -24.02 22.41 -3.62
N ASN A 106 -24.61 23.06 -4.61
CA ASN A 106 -25.72 23.99 -4.38
C ASN A 106 -26.95 23.28 -3.80
N THR A 107 -27.29 22.11 -4.31
CA THR A 107 -28.41 21.31 -3.80
C THR A 107 -28.17 20.88 -2.34
N MET A 108 -27.04 20.27 -2.07
CA MET A 108 -26.69 19.77 -0.72
C MET A 108 -26.52 20.91 0.27
N ARG A 109 -25.92 22.05 -0.13
CA ARG A 109 -25.82 23.26 0.69
C ARG A 109 -27.20 23.72 1.13
N SER A 110 -28.14 23.84 0.19
CA SER A 110 -29.50 24.25 0.49
C SER A 110 -30.21 23.30 1.48
N GLN A 111 -30.02 22.00 1.31
CA GLN A 111 -30.56 20.98 2.21
C GLN A 111 -29.94 21.04 3.61
N LEU A 112 -28.60 21.21 3.72
CA LEU A 112 -27.91 21.36 5.01
C LEU A 112 -28.29 22.66 5.71
N GLN A 113 -28.52 23.74 4.97
CA GLN A 113 -29.00 25.00 5.53
C GLN A 113 -30.41 24.86 6.10
N LEU A 114 -31.31 24.09 5.45
CA LEU A 114 -32.64 23.79 5.98
C LEU A 114 -32.63 23.02 7.30
N MET A 115 -31.58 22.25 7.58
CA MET A 115 -31.37 21.60 8.88
C MET A 115 -31.08 22.62 10.00
N GLY A 116 -30.74 23.85 9.67
CA GLY A 116 -30.42 24.90 10.64
C GLY A 116 -29.11 24.67 11.41
N LEU A 117 -28.17 23.98 10.86
CA LEU A 117 -26.87 23.68 11.48
C LEU A 117 -26.06 24.96 11.75
N SER A 118 -25.31 24.99 12.85
CA SER A 118 -24.51 26.15 13.26
C SER A 118 -23.14 26.19 12.58
N ILE A 119 -23.16 26.03 11.27
CA ILE A 119 -21.95 26.04 10.40
C ILE A 119 -21.60 27.49 10.06
N ASP A 120 -20.30 27.77 10.05
CA ASP A 120 -19.73 29.01 9.54
C ASP A 120 -19.61 28.95 8.01
N TRP A 121 -20.68 29.28 7.31
CA TRP A 121 -20.75 29.27 5.84
C TRP A 121 -19.79 30.28 5.18
N SER A 122 -19.26 31.26 5.92
CA SER A 122 -18.24 32.16 5.40
C SER A 122 -16.88 31.46 5.20
N ARG A 123 -16.73 30.27 5.78
CA ARG A 123 -15.54 29.41 5.67
C ARG A 123 -15.77 28.18 4.78
N GLU A 124 -16.85 28.23 3.99
CA GLU A 124 -17.12 27.19 3.00
C GLU A 124 -16.05 27.17 1.90
N PHE A 125 -15.67 25.97 1.45
CA PHE A 125 -14.74 25.76 0.33
C PHE A 125 -15.03 24.44 -0.37
N ALA A 126 -14.56 24.30 -1.62
CA ALA A 126 -14.52 23.04 -2.33
C ALA A 126 -13.06 22.65 -2.67
N THR A 127 -12.72 21.39 -2.50
CA THR A 127 -11.34 20.92 -2.78
C THR A 127 -10.97 21.04 -4.25
N CYS A 128 -11.96 21.19 -5.15
CA CYS A 128 -11.77 21.46 -6.58
C CYS A 128 -11.59 22.94 -6.93
N ASP A 129 -11.70 23.86 -5.96
CA ASP A 129 -11.49 25.28 -6.21
C ASP A 129 -10.00 25.60 -6.40
N LYS A 130 -9.68 26.50 -7.33
CA LYS A 130 -8.30 26.98 -7.52
C LYS A 130 -7.71 27.58 -6.25
N SER A 131 -8.55 28.27 -5.46
CA SER A 131 -8.17 28.81 -4.15
C SER A 131 -7.78 27.74 -3.13
N TYR A 132 -8.23 26.51 -3.31
CA TYR A 132 -7.87 25.37 -2.48
C TYR A 132 -6.69 24.58 -3.05
N TYR A 133 -6.79 24.07 -4.27
CA TYR A 133 -5.77 23.14 -4.77
C TYR A 133 -4.43 23.81 -5.09
N HIS A 134 -4.34 25.13 -5.24
CA HIS A 134 -3.03 25.79 -5.35
C HIS A 134 -2.16 25.55 -4.09
N HIS A 135 -2.78 25.34 -2.92
CA HIS A 135 -2.05 24.98 -1.70
C HIS A 135 -1.48 23.56 -1.80
N GLN A 136 -2.22 22.63 -2.40
CA GLN A 136 -1.71 21.28 -2.69
C GLN A 136 -0.51 21.33 -3.64
N GLN A 137 -0.60 22.14 -4.72
CA GLN A 137 0.51 22.34 -5.65
C GLN A 137 1.72 22.99 -4.96
N LYS A 138 1.49 23.96 -4.06
CA LYS A 138 2.57 24.57 -3.27
C LYS A 138 3.22 23.52 -2.37
N LEU A 139 2.44 22.74 -1.63
CA LEU A 139 2.94 21.65 -0.79
C LEU A 139 3.75 20.64 -1.61
N PHE A 140 3.24 20.20 -2.77
CA PHE A 140 3.96 19.32 -3.67
C PHE A 140 5.34 19.90 -4.06
N LYS A 141 5.40 21.18 -4.43
CA LYS A 141 6.66 21.85 -4.77
C LYS A 141 7.65 21.88 -3.61
N GLU A 142 7.17 22.14 -2.39
CA GLU A 142 8.03 22.14 -1.18
C GLU A 142 8.56 20.72 -0.87
N LEU A 143 7.72 19.69 -1.00
CA LEU A 143 8.13 18.30 -0.81
C LEU A 143 9.11 17.84 -1.91
N TYR A 144 8.92 18.30 -3.15
CA TYR A 144 9.87 18.06 -4.24
C TYR A 144 11.25 18.69 -3.96
N LYS A 145 11.29 19.96 -3.53
CA LYS A 145 12.53 20.63 -3.12
C LYS A 145 13.26 19.90 -2.01
N LYS A 146 12.50 19.33 -1.05
CA LYS A 146 13.05 18.51 0.04
C LYS A 146 13.43 17.10 -0.39
N LYS A 147 13.32 16.76 -1.68
CA LYS A 147 13.59 15.43 -2.24
C LYS A 147 12.76 14.30 -1.63
N ILE A 148 11.62 14.63 -1.02
CA ILE A 148 10.63 13.66 -0.49
C ILE A 148 9.78 13.11 -1.64
N VAL A 149 9.56 13.90 -2.70
CA VAL A 149 8.87 13.49 -3.93
C VAL A 149 9.88 13.24 -5.03
N TYR A 150 9.68 12.17 -5.78
CA TYR A 150 10.51 11.80 -6.92
C TYR A 150 9.68 11.16 -8.02
N LYS A 151 10.22 11.09 -9.24
CA LYS A 151 9.58 10.48 -10.40
C LYS A 151 10.40 9.29 -10.87
N LYS A 152 9.73 8.16 -11.13
CA LYS A 152 10.36 6.98 -11.72
C LYS A 152 9.39 6.24 -12.64
N LYS A 153 9.91 5.42 -13.53
CA LYS A 153 9.14 4.38 -14.22
C LYS A 153 8.89 3.24 -13.25
N SER A 154 7.66 2.76 -13.21
CA SER A 154 7.27 1.63 -12.36
C SER A 154 6.11 0.90 -12.99
N TYR A 155 6.02 -0.40 -12.75
CA TYR A 155 4.80 -1.15 -13.03
C TYR A 155 3.71 -0.72 -12.06
N VAL A 156 2.53 -0.48 -12.61
CA VAL A 156 1.36 -0.02 -11.86
C VAL A 156 0.14 -0.84 -12.27
N ASN A 157 -0.81 -0.98 -11.36
CA ASN A 157 -2.08 -1.60 -11.63
C ASN A 157 -2.90 -0.65 -12.53
N TRP A 158 -3.11 -1.01 -13.76
CA TRP A 158 -3.87 -0.24 -14.74
C TRP A 158 -5.27 -0.80 -14.92
N ASP A 159 -6.27 0.03 -14.74
CA ASP A 159 -7.65 -0.31 -15.09
C ASP A 159 -7.94 0.16 -16.53
N PRO A 160 -8.20 -0.77 -17.47
CA PRO A 160 -8.40 -0.42 -18.87
C PRO A 160 -9.78 0.20 -19.15
N VAL A 161 -10.77 0.03 -18.24
CA VAL A 161 -12.12 0.61 -18.36
C VAL A 161 -12.12 2.03 -17.80
N ASP A 162 -11.62 2.20 -16.59
CA ASP A 162 -11.53 3.52 -15.95
C ASP A 162 -10.34 4.35 -16.45
N ASN A 163 -9.46 3.78 -17.30
CA ASN A 163 -8.25 4.40 -17.86
C ASN A 163 -7.40 5.10 -16.79
N THR A 164 -7.13 4.42 -15.70
CA THR A 164 -6.39 4.98 -14.57
C THR A 164 -5.53 3.96 -13.85
N VAL A 165 -4.56 4.48 -13.09
CA VAL A 165 -3.79 3.68 -12.14
C VAL A 165 -4.61 3.45 -10.88
N LEU A 166 -4.63 2.21 -10.40
CA LEU A 166 -5.22 1.80 -9.12
C LEU A 166 -4.14 1.60 -8.06
N ALA A 167 -4.45 2.00 -6.82
CA ALA A 167 -3.67 1.57 -5.66
C ALA A 167 -3.90 0.07 -5.40
N ASN A 168 -3.00 -0.59 -4.67
CA ASN A 168 -3.12 -2.02 -4.40
C ASN A 168 -4.43 -2.38 -3.70
N GLU A 169 -4.89 -1.52 -2.79
CA GLU A 169 -6.15 -1.67 -2.05
C GLU A 169 -7.41 -1.54 -2.94
N GLN A 170 -7.24 -1.05 -4.15
CA GLN A 170 -8.31 -0.89 -5.14
C GLN A 170 -8.36 -2.05 -6.14
N VAL A 171 -7.53 -3.07 -5.95
CA VAL A 171 -7.54 -4.30 -6.73
C VAL A 171 -8.06 -5.44 -5.85
N ILE A 172 -9.21 -5.99 -6.20
CA ILE A 172 -9.86 -7.09 -5.48
C ILE A 172 -9.95 -8.28 -6.43
N ASP A 173 -9.38 -9.40 -6.05
CA ASP A 173 -9.36 -10.63 -6.85
C ASP A 173 -8.89 -10.41 -8.31
N GLY A 174 -7.85 -9.58 -8.48
CA GLY A 174 -7.30 -9.25 -9.80
C GLY A 174 -8.11 -8.24 -10.62
N LYS A 175 -9.19 -7.71 -10.07
CA LYS A 175 -10.11 -6.78 -10.75
C LYS A 175 -10.13 -5.41 -10.09
N GLY A 176 -10.37 -4.40 -10.89
CA GLY A 176 -10.62 -3.06 -10.36
C GLY A 176 -11.87 -3.04 -9.47
N TRP A 177 -11.71 -2.58 -8.24
CA TRP A 177 -12.77 -2.56 -7.22
C TRP A 177 -14.08 -1.90 -7.65
N ARG A 178 -14.01 -1.08 -8.66
CA ARG A 178 -15.10 -0.25 -9.16
C ARG A 178 -15.61 -0.68 -10.52
N SER A 179 -14.69 -0.84 -11.48
CA SER A 179 -15.02 -1.23 -12.86
C SER A 179 -15.35 -2.72 -12.99
N GLY A 180 -14.82 -3.55 -12.10
CA GLY A 180 -14.85 -5.01 -12.23
C GLY A 180 -13.97 -5.55 -13.37
N ALA A 181 -13.24 -4.67 -14.08
CA ALA A 181 -12.35 -5.06 -15.17
C ALA A 181 -11.09 -5.73 -14.64
N GLU A 182 -10.55 -6.66 -15.40
CA GLU A 182 -9.25 -7.26 -15.11
C GLU A 182 -8.15 -6.20 -15.17
N VAL A 183 -7.37 -6.09 -14.09
CA VAL A 183 -6.30 -5.12 -13.95
C VAL A 183 -5.07 -5.60 -14.70
N GLN A 184 -4.46 -4.71 -15.46
CA GLN A 184 -3.24 -4.96 -16.23
C GLN A 184 -2.01 -4.34 -15.55
N GLN A 185 -0.85 -4.98 -15.67
CA GLN A 185 0.41 -4.37 -15.26
C GLN A 185 0.94 -3.48 -16.40
N LYS A 186 1.09 -2.19 -16.13
CA LYS A 186 1.57 -1.22 -17.13
C LYS A 186 2.76 -0.43 -16.59
N GLU A 187 3.83 -0.35 -17.36
CA GLU A 187 4.98 0.49 -16.99
C GLU A 187 4.70 1.95 -17.32
N LEU A 188 4.58 2.79 -16.29
CA LEU A 188 4.34 4.22 -16.43
C LEU A 188 5.32 5.05 -15.62
N SER A 189 5.63 6.26 -16.11
CA SER A 189 6.39 7.24 -15.34
C SER A 189 5.47 7.93 -14.33
N GLN A 190 5.71 7.74 -13.04
CA GLN A 190 4.84 8.14 -11.94
C GLN A 190 5.59 8.93 -10.88
N TRP A 191 4.88 9.80 -10.16
CA TRP A 191 5.36 10.48 -8.97
C TRP A 191 5.14 9.61 -7.73
N PHE A 192 6.13 9.62 -6.83
CA PHE A 192 6.11 8.87 -5.58
C PHE A 192 6.51 9.74 -4.39
N PHE A 193 5.89 9.51 -3.22
CA PHE A 193 6.38 9.96 -1.92
C PHE A 193 7.28 8.90 -1.29
N LYS A 194 8.45 9.31 -0.78
CA LYS A 194 9.41 8.44 -0.08
C LYS A 194 8.95 8.15 1.35
N ILE A 195 7.76 7.57 1.53
CA ILE A 195 7.23 7.27 2.86
C ILE A 195 8.07 6.21 3.58
N LYS A 196 8.73 5.33 2.83
CA LYS A 196 9.62 4.30 3.38
C LYS A 196 10.74 4.88 4.25
N ASN A 197 11.21 6.10 3.96
CA ASN A 197 12.25 6.77 4.74
C ASN A 197 11.79 7.10 6.18
N TYR A 198 10.50 7.10 6.44
CA TYR A 198 9.89 7.40 7.74
C TYR A 198 9.40 6.14 8.45
N ALA A 199 9.66 4.95 7.93
CA ALA A 199 9.10 3.70 8.43
C ALA A 199 9.48 3.41 9.90
N ASP A 200 10.73 3.63 10.29
CA ASP A 200 11.18 3.44 11.68
C ASP A 200 10.56 4.48 12.62
N GLU A 201 10.52 5.74 12.22
CA GLU A 201 9.88 6.82 12.98
C GLU A 201 8.39 6.54 13.19
N LEU A 202 7.68 6.12 12.13
CA LEU A 202 6.28 5.73 12.21
C LEU A 202 6.05 4.57 13.17
N LEU A 203 6.93 3.55 13.15
CA LEU A 203 6.84 2.41 14.08
C LEU A 203 7.07 2.84 15.53
N PHE A 204 8.08 3.69 15.77
CA PHE A 204 8.38 4.21 17.09
C PHE A 204 7.21 5.05 17.63
N ASP A 205 6.65 5.93 16.80
CA ASP A 205 5.57 6.83 17.20
C ASP A 205 4.24 6.11 17.47
N LEU A 206 4.02 4.92 16.90
CA LEU A 206 2.85 4.09 17.26
C LEU A 206 2.77 3.80 18.76
N GLU A 207 3.91 3.63 19.42
CA GLU A 207 3.95 3.35 20.86
C GLU A 207 3.51 4.58 21.71
N THR A 208 3.62 5.78 21.15
CA THR A 208 3.21 7.03 21.81
C THR A 208 1.70 7.29 21.72
N LEU A 209 0.98 6.58 20.86
CA LEU A 209 -0.45 6.78 20.59
C LEU A 209 -1.33 6.08 21.63
N ASN A 210 -1.30 6.57 22.87
CA ASN A 210 -2.00 5.96 24.00
C ASN A 210 -3.54 5.93 23.85
N GLY A 211 -4.11 6.81 23.02
CA GLY A 211 -5.56 6.85 22.75
C GLY A 211 -6.03 5.95 21.61
N TRP A 212 -5.12 5.23 20.96
CA TRP A 212 -5.47 4.33 19.86
C TRP A 212 -5.73 2.90 20.34
N PRO A 213 -6.73 2.20 19.77
CA PRO A 213 -6.97 0.79 20.08
C PRO A 213 -5.76 -0.07 19.66
N ASP A 214 -5.41 -1.04 20.51
CA ASP A 214 -4.25 -1.93 20.26
C ASP A 214 -4.36 -2.69 18.93
N LYS A 215 -5.58 -3.10 18.56
CA LYS A 215 -5.83 -3.74 17.27
C LYS A 215 -5.43 -2.84 16.10
N VAL A 216 -5.69 -1.52 16.18
CA VAL A 216 -5.32 -0.57 15.13
C VAL A 216 -3.81 -0.37 15.09
N LYS A 217 -3.15 -0.26 16.24
CA LYS A 217 -1.69 -0.19 16.31
C LYS A 217 -1.04 -1.42 15.68
N LEU A 218 -1.55 -2.62 16.01
CA LEU A 218 -1.06 -3.87 15.44
C LEU A 218 -1.25 -3.92 13.92
N MET A 219 -2.40 -3.48 13.41
CA MET A 219 -2.65 -3.38 11.97
C MET A 219 -1.64 -2.45 11.28
N GLN A 220 -1.35 -1.27 11.86
CA GLN A 220 -0.36 -0.34 11.33
C GLN A 220 1.06 -0.91 11.38
N LYS A 221 1.45 -1.56 12.47
CA LYS A 221 2.74 -2.25 12.61
C LYS A 221 2.92 -3.32 11.54
N ASN A 222 1.91 -4.15 11.32
CA ASN A 222 1.93 -5.19 10.30
C ASN A 222 1.95 -4.60 8.88
N TRP A 223 1.28 -3.48 8.65
CA TRP A 223 1.29 -2.77 7.37
C TRP A 223 2.68 -2.19 7.05
N ILE A 224 3.35 -1.59 8.03
CA ILE A 224 4.72 -1.11 7.88
C ILE A 224 5.67 -2.29 7.66
N GLY A 225 5.48 -3.39 8.41
CA GLY A 225 6.10 -4.67 8.17
C GLY A 225 7.63 -4.61 8.16
N ARG A 226 8.23 -4.11 9.25
CA ARG A 226 9.67 -4.10 9.44
C ARG A 226 10.20 -5.53 9.56
N SER A 227 11.14 -5.89 8.71
CA SER A 227 11.81 -7.18 8.73
C SER A 227 13.33 -7.00 8.71
N GLU A 228 14.00 -7.77 9.57
CA GLU A 228 15.46 -7.86 9.56
C GLU A 228 15.87 -9.08 8.76
N GLY A 229 16.85 -8.90 7.89
CA GLY A 229 17.31 -9.96 7.01
C GLY A 229 18.72 -9.71 6.54
N CYS A 230 19.04 -10.35 5.44
CA CYS A 230 20.34 -10.26 4.81
C CYS A 230 20.19 -10.07 3.30
N HIS A 231 20.97 -9.17 2.75
CA HIS A 231 21.16 -9.02 1.32
C HIS A 231 22.38 -9.84 0.89
N LEU A 232 22.21 -10.64 -0.15
CA LEU A 232 23.23 -11.53 -0.70
C LEU A 232 23.42 -11.27 -2.19
N ASN A 233 24.67 -11.29 -2.64
CA ASN A 233 25.06 -11.16 -4.05
C ASN A 233 25.61 -12.47 -4.56
N PHE A 234 24.95 -13.10 -5.52
CA PHE A 234 25.38 -14.34 -6.13
C PHE A 234 25.95 -14.10 -7.53
N ASP A 235 27.02 -14.79 -7.85
CA ASP A 235 27.52 -14.86 -9.22
C ASP A 235 26.60 -15.78 -10.04
N ILE A 236 26.17 -15.33 -11.20
CA ILE A 236 25.36 -16.12 -12.13
C ILE A 236 26.28 -16.93 -13.03
N LEU A 237 25.90 -18.18 -13.26
CA LEU A 237 26.68 -19.17 -14.05
C LEU A 237 25.83 -19.64 -15.24
N ASP A 238 26.54 -19.98 -16.34
CA ASP A 238 25.94 -20.61 -17.52
C ASP A 238 25.76 -22.15 -17.33
N THR A 239 25.30 -22.86 -18.36
CA THR A 239 25.13 -24.32 -18.35
C THR A 239 26.45 -25.11 -18.21
N LYS A 240 27.61 -24.47 -18.40
CA LYS A 240 28.94 -25.04 -18.17
C LYS A 240 29.52 -24.61 -16.82
N TYR A 241 28.69 -24.02 -15.98
CA TYR A 241 29.06 -23.46 -14.68
C TYR A 241 30.15 -22.39 -14.75
N LYS A 242 30.25 -21.69 -15.88
CA LYS A 242 31.16 -20.55 -16.01
C LYS A 242 30.44 -19.29 -15.61
N LYS A 243 31.15 -18.45 -14.85
CA LYS A 243 30.63 -17.16 -14.40
C LYS A 243 30.34 -16.23 -15.59
N ILE A 244 29.19 -15.62 -15.61
CA ILE A 244 28.84 -14.54 -16.52
C ILE A 244 29.01 -13.17 -15.83
N ASP A 245 29.07 -12.08 -16.60
CA ASP A 245 29.27 -10.73 -16.08
C ASP A 245 27.98 -10.13 -15.55
N GLU A 246 27.25 -10.90 -14.71
CA GLU A 246 26.05 -10.48 -14.03
C GLU A 246 25.96 -11.13 -12.65
N LYS A 247 25.30 -10.43 -11.72
CA LYS A 247 25.04 -10.92 -10.35
C LYS A 247 23.56 -10.96 -10.08
N LEU A 248 23.14 -11.89 -9.24
CA LEU A 248 21.81 -11.99 -8.72
C LEU A 248 21.80 -11.51 -7.26
N ASP A 249 21.04 -10.44 -7.01
CA ASP A 249 20.85 -9.87 -5.69
C ASP A 249 19.60 -10.48 -5.04
N ILE A 250 19.75 -11.04 -3.84
CA ILE A 250 18.66 -11.68 -3.10
C ILE A 250 18.57 -11.06 -1.70
N PHE A 251 17.36 -10.70 -1.27
CA PHE A 251 17.05 -10.38 0.11
C PHE A 251 16.32 -11.55 0.77
N THR A 252 16.75 -11.97 1.95
CA THR A 252 16.09 -13.01 2.75
C THR A 252 15.97 -12.61 4.21
N THR A 253 14.86 -12.99 4.84
CA THR A 253 14.65 -12.90 6.29
C THR A 253 15.09 -14.17 7.04
N ARG A 254 15.44 -15.22 6.28
CA ARG A 254 15.87 -16.52 6.79
C ARG A 254 17.24 -16.91 6.26
N PRO A 255 18.29 -16.10 6.47
CA PRO A 255 19.64 -16.45 6.03
C PRO A 255 20.17 -17.74 6.72
N ASP A 256 19.64 -18.07 7.90
CA ASP A 256 19.91 -19.31 8.65
C ASP A 256 19.59 -20.58 7.85
N THR A 257 18.62 -20.54 6.94
CA THR A 257 18.17 -21.72 6.19
C THR A 257 18.87 -21.91 4.85
N ILE A 258 19.89 -21.12 4.51
CA ILE A 258 20.56 -21.15 3.19
C ILE A 258 21.09 -22.53 2.80
N PHE A 259 21.52 -23.34 3.75
CA PHE A 259 21.99 -24.70 3.51
C PHE A 259 20.92 -25.66 3.00
N GLY A 260 19.64 -25.31 3.15
CA GLY A 260 18.49 -26.02 2.60
C GLY A 260 18.02 -25.49 1.24
N ALA A 261 18.72 -24.52 0.67
CA ALA A 261 18.35 -23.97 -0.63
C ALA A 261 18.57 -25.01 -1.75
N SER A 262 17.54 -25.21 -2.57
CA SER A 262 17.56 -26.15 -3.70
C SER A 262 17.33 -25.51 -5.07
N PHE A 263 16.87 -24.26 -5.10
CA PHE A 263 16.70 -23.48 -6.33
C PHE A 263 16.76 -21.98 -6.04
N CYS A 264 16.86 -21.19 -7.10
CA CYS A 264 16.57 -19.76 -7.07
C CYS A 264 15.36 -19.47 -7.95
N ALA A 265 14.59 -18.44 -7.60
CA ALA A 265 13.51 -17.96 -8.45
C ALA A 265 13.55 -16.44 -8.57
N ILE A 266 13.24 -15.96 -9.77
CA ILE A 266 13.13 -14.54 -10.08
C ILE A 266 11.72 -14.20 -10.58
N SER A 267 11.30 -12.98 -10.32
CA SER A 267 10.02 -12.46 -10.83
C SER A 267 9.99 -12.45 -12.36
N PRO A 268 8.84 -12.69 -13.01
CA PRO A 268 8.67 -12.47 -14.44
C PRO A 268 9.02 -11.03 -14.89
N LEU A 269 8.94 -10.06 -13.98
CA LEU A 269 9.27 -8.65 -14.24
C LEU A 269 10.75 -8.31 -13.95
N HIS A 270 11.55 -9.25 -13.50
CA HIS A 270 12.96 -9.05 -13.20
C HIS A 270 13.78 -8.76 -14.48
N LYS A 271 14.80 -7.90 -14.38
CA LYS A 271 15.66 -7.51 -15.52
C LYS A 271 16.26 -8.72 -16.23
N LEU A 272 16.73 -9.70 -15.45
CA LEU A 272 17.31 -10.93 -15.97
C LEU A 272 16.26 -11.75 -16.75
N ALA A 273 15.04 -11.86 -16.24
CA ALA A 273 13.94 -12.56 -16.93
C ALA A 273 13.63 -11.91 -18.28
N LYS A 274 13.55 -10.58 -18.35
CA LYS A 274 13.38 -9.85 -19.61
C LYS A 274 14.50 -10.14 -20.60
N LYS A 275 15.77 -10.07 -20.15
CA LYS A 275 16.92 -10.33 -21.01
C LYS A 275 16.91 -11.76 -21.57
N ILE A 276 16.60 -12.76 -20.77
CA ILE A 276 16.51 -14.15 -21.22
C ILE A 276 15.37 -14.33 -22.22
N SER A 277 14.24 -13.64 -22.04
CA SER A 277 13.08 -13.73 -22.92
C SER A 277 13.32 -13.21 -24.33
N GLU A 278 14.31 -12.36 -24.54
CA GLU A 278 14.69 -11.85 -25.86
C GLU A 278 15.17 -12.98 -26.80
N SER A 279 15.87 -13.98 -26.24
CA SER A 279 16.43 -15.11 -26.99
C SER A 279 15.66 -16.42 -26.83
N ASN A 280 14.72 -16.53 -25.89
CA ASN A 280 14.01 -17.77 -25.59
C ASN A 280 12.49 -17.59 -25.70
N PRO A 281 11.85 -18.10 -26.80
CA PRO A 281 10.41 -17.97 -27.03
C PRO A 281 9.54 -18.59 -25.95
N SER A 282 9.93 -19.72 -25.37
CA SER A 282 9.17 -20.42 -24.32
C SER A 282 9.11 -19.56 -23.03
N ILE A 283 10.23 -18.95 -22.68
CA ILE A 283 10.31 -18.03 -21.54
C ILE A 283 9.50 -16.77 -21.80
N ARG A 284 9.55 -16.24 -23.01
CA ARG A 284 8.75 -15.08 -23.41
C ARG A 284 7.25 -15.36 -23.26
N ASN A 285 6.76 -16.48 -23.80
CA ASN A 285 5.35 -16.87 -23.70
C ASN A 285 4.91 -17.04 -22.23
N PHE A 286 5.79 -17.64 -21.39
CA PHE A 286 5.51 -17.78 -19.96
C PHE A 286 5.37 -16.41 -19.28
N ILE A 287 6.31 -15.48 -19.51
CA ILE A 287 6.26 -14.13 -18.94
C ILE A 287 5.01 -13.38 -19.39
N GLU A 288 4.64 -13.47 -20.66
CA GLU A 288 3.43 -12.84 -21.22
C GLU A 288 2.16 -13.40 -20.59
N SER A 289 2.06 -14.73 -20.39
CA SER A 289 0.93 -15.35 -19.71
C SER A 289 0.77 -14.89 -18.25
N GLN A 290 1.86 -14.67 -17.55
CA GLN A 290 1.85 -14.18 -16.17
C GLN A 290 1.60 -12.67 -16.06
N SER A 291 1.91 -11.88 -17.11
CA SER A 291 1.71 -10.43 -17.14
C SER A 291 0.23 -10.03 -17.18
N LEU A 292 -0.64 -10.92 -17.62
CA LEU A 292 -2.09 -10.73 -17.69
C LEU A 292 -2.78 -10.90 -16.32
N SER A 293 -2.08 -11.49 -15.34
CA SER A 293 -2.63 -11.71 -14.01
C SER A 293 -2.32 -10.51 -13.11
N ALA A 294 -3.35 -9.89 -12.55
CA ALA A 294 -3.16 -8.84 -11.55
C ALA A 294 -2.54 -9.42 -10.29
N VAL A 295 -1.39 -8.90 -9.94
CA VAL A 295 -0.52 -9.48 -8.94
C VAL A 295 -0.64 -8.69 -7.64
N ASN A 296 -1.57 -9.08 -6.75
CA ASN A 296 -1.49 -8.73 -5.34
C ASN A 296 -0.97 -9.94 -4.52
N GLU A 297 -0.46 -9.68 -3.32
CA GLU A 297 0.09 -10.73 -2.45
C GLU A 297 -0.94 -11.84 -2.14
N GLU A 298 -2.23 -11.51 -2.04
CA GLU A 298 -3.30 -12.47 -1.74
C GLU A 298 -3.60 -13.38 -2.94
N SER A 299 -3.64 -12.82 -4.15
CA SER A 299 -3.87 -13.63 -5.37
C SER A 299 -2.69 -14.57 -5.64
N ILE A 300 -1.46 -14.13 -5.40
CA ILE A 300 -0.26 -14.97 -5.49
C ILE A 300 -0.27 -16.09 -4.44
N ALA A 301 -0.69 -15.78 -3.21
CA ALA A 301 -0.75 -16.79 -2.15
C ALA A 301 -1.71 -17.92 -2.48
N ARG A 302 -2.83 -17.61 -3.15
CA ARG A 302 -3.87 -18.59 -3.53
C ARG A 302 -3.63 -19.27 -4.87
N ALA A 303 -2.85 -18.67 -5.77
CA ALA A 303 -2.56 -19.23 -7.08
C ALA A 303 -1.63 -20.43 -6.99
N GLU A 304 -1.81 -21.37 -7.91
CA GLU A 304 -0.87 -22.47 -8.11
C GLU A 304 0.53 -21.94 -8.42
N LYS A 305 1.56 -22.50 -7.78
CA LYS A 305 2.95 -22.07 -7.97
C LYS A 305 3.47 -22.61 -9.28
N GLU A 306 3.77 -21.70 -10.20
CA GLU A 306 4.24 -22.00 -11.54
C GLU A 306 5.56 -21.30 -11.85
N GLY A 307 6.38 -21.94 -12.65
CA GLY A 307 7.64 -21.36 -13.11
C GLY A 307 8.22 -22.10 -14.30
N ILE A 308 9.17 -21.45 -14.95
CA ILE A 308 9.96 -22.01 -16.04
C ILE A 308 11.44 -22.01 -15.68
N LYS A 309 12.10 -23.14 -15.86
CA LYS A 309 13.56 -23.27 -15.64
C LYS A 309 14.32 -22.50 -16.70
N THR A 310 15.34 -21.78 -16.30
CA THR A 310 16.30 -21.13 -17.21
C THR A 310 17.54 -22.00 -17.41
N ASP A 311 18.41 -21.59 -18.32
CA ASP A 311 19.74 -22.20 -18.53
C ASP A 311 20.83 -21.58 -17.62
N LEU A 312 20.41 -20.92 -16.53
CA LEU A 312 21.31 -20.24 -15.62
C LEU A 312 21.26 -20.87 -14.23
N TYR A 313 22.37 -20.72 -13.52
CA TYR A 313 22.56 -21.24 -12.17
C TYR A 313 23.23 -20.20 -11.29
N ILE A 314 23.14 -20.37 -9.96
CA ILE A 314 24.02 -19.71 -9.00
C ILE A 314 24.83 -20.77 -8.24
N GLN A 315 26.01 -20.41 -7.78
CA GLN A 315 26.82 -21.26 -6.89
C GLN A 315 26.38 -21.02 -5.45
N HIS A 316 26.11 -22.09 -4.69
CA HIS A 316 25.87 -22.01 -3.27
C HIS A 316 27.07 -21.40 -2.54
N PRO A 317 26.93 -20.34 -1.70
CA PRO A 317 28.07 -19.57 -1.20
C PRO A 317 28.94 -20.35 -0.20
N PHE A 318 28.43 -21.41 0.42
CA PHE A 318 29.09 -22.22 1.43
C PHE A 318 29.32 -23.68 1.00
N LYS A 319 28.74 -24.12 -0.12
CA LYS A 319 28.92 -25.49 -0.68
C LYS A 319 29.53 -25.39 -2.08
N LYS A 320 30.83 -25.63 -2.22
CA LYS A 320 31.58 -25.40 -3.47
C LYS A 320 31.08 -26.19 -4.69
N GLU A 321 30.49 -27.35 -4.51
CA GLU A 321 30.00 -28.22 -5.59
C GLU A 321 28.48 -28.18 -5.75
N SER A 322 27.80 -27.24 -5.09
CA SER A 322 26.33 -27.09 -5.17
C SER A 322 25.98 -25.91 -6.06
N PHE A 323 25.24 -26.20 -7.12
CA PHE A 323 24.75 -25.23 -8.09
C PHE A 323 23.21 -25.22 -8.09
N LEU A 324 22.62 -24.08 -7.80
CA LEU A 324 21.18 -23.92 -7.72
C LEU A 324 20.63 -23.41 -9.05
N PRO A 325 19.68 -24.11 -9.69
CA PRO A 325 19.06 -23.64 -10.92
C PRO A 325 18.22 -22.38 -10.68
N ILE A 326 18.21 -21.48 -11.68
CA ILE A 326 17.36 -20.28 -11.66
C ILE A 326 16.07 -20.57 -12.40
N TYR A 327 14.93 -20.31 -11.75
CA TYR A 327 13.60 -20.34 -12.32
C TYR A 327 13.03 -18.92 -12.48
N ILE A 328 12.16 -18.71 -13.44
CA ILE A 328 11.26 -17.56 -13.47
C ILE A 328 9.93 -18.07 -12.93
N ALA A 329 9.43 -17.49 -11.83
CA ALA A 329 8.28 -18.04 -11.11
C ALA A 329 7.24 -16.96 -10.76
N ASN A 330 5.96 -17.32 -10.84
CA ASN A 330 4.83 -16.40 -10.66
C ASN A 330 4.63 -15.93 -9.22
N PHE A 331 5.18 -16.61 -8.24
CA PHE A 331 5.05 -16.26 -6.82
C PHE A 331 6.14 -15.34 -6.27
N VAL A 332 7.11 -14.93 -7.12
CA VAL A 332 8.16 -13.98 -6.74
C VAL A 332 7.75 -12.56 -7.09
N LEU A 333 7.56 -11.73 -6.06
CA LEU A 333 7.17 -10.33 -6.21
C LEU A 333 8.36 -9.44 -6.56
N MET A 334 8.21 -8.59 -7.60
CA MET A 334 9.25 -7.62 -7.97
C MET A 334 9.43 -6.51 -6.93
N ASP A 335 8.37 -6.16 -6.24
CA ASP A 335 8.33 -5.00 -5.33
C ASP A 335 8.68 -5.35 -3.87
N TYR A 336 8.94 -6.62 -3.56
CA TYR A 336 9.41 -7.05 -2.25
C TYR A 336 10.84 -7.59 -2.36
N GLY A 337 11.78 -6.98 -1.64
CA GLY A 337 13.19 -7.30 -1.76
C GLY A 337 13.79 -6.86 -3.11
N THR A 338 14.39 -7.79 -3.80
CA THR A 338 15.10 -7.56 -5.08
C THR A 338 14.39 -8.15 -6.30
N GLY A 339 13.22 -8.77 -6.10
CA GLY A 339 12.53 -9.54 -7.14
C GLY A 339 13.18 -10.90 -7.42
N ALA A 340 14.03 -11.39 -6.48
CA ALA A 340 14.68 -12.68 -6.54
C ALA A 340 14.72 -13.32 -5.14
N ILE A 341 14.60 -14.64 -5.09
CA ILE A 341 14.70 -15.46 -3.88
C ILE A 341 15.61 -16.67 -4.12
N TYR A 342 16.17 -17.23 -3.06
CA TYR A 342 16.55 -18.66 -3.06
C TYR A 342 15.44 -19.44 -2.35
N GLY A 343 15.04 -20.56 -2.91
CA GLY A 343 13.96 -21.38 -2.39
C GLY A 343 14.49 -22.40 -1.39
N VAL A 344 13.82 -22.47 -0.23
CA VAL A 344 14.10 -23.44 0.85
C VAL A 344 12.84 -24.27 1.12
N PRO A 345 12.58 -25.30 0.33
CA PRO A 345 11.31 -26.03 0.37
C PRO A 345 10.93 -26.60 1.74
N ALA A 346 11.92 -27.03 2.52
CA ALA A 346 11.63 -27.57 3.86
C ALA A 346 11.13 -26.52 4.87
N HIS A 347 11.27 -25.20 4.57
CA HIS A 347 11.00 -24.11 5.53
C HIS A 347 10.18 -22.93 5.00
N ASP A 348 9.59 -23.04 3.79
CA ASP A 348 8.63 -22.11 3.20
C ASP A 348 7.58 -22.90 2.41
N GLU A 349 6.30 -22.66 2.71
CA GLU A 349 5.17 -23.40 2.11
C GLU A 349 5.11 -23.23 0.58
N ARG A 350 5.39 -22.02 0.07
CA ARG A 350 5.38 -21.73 -1.38
C ARG A 350 6.51 -22.46 -2.09
N ASP A 351 7.70 -22.48 -1.48
CA ASP A 351 8.86 -23.17 -2.00
C ASP A 351 8.64 -24.69 -1.96
N PHE A 352 7.94 -25.20 -0.94
CA PHE A 352 7.59 -26.60 -0.80
C PHE A 352 6.62 -27.06 -1.89
N GLU A 353 5.53 -26.31 -2.13
CA GLU A 353 4.58 -26.59 -3.22
C GLU A 353 5.31 -26.59 -4.57
N PHE A 354 6.15 -25.58 -4.80
CA PHE A 354 6.93 -25.47 -6.02
C PHE A 354 7.92 -26.63 -6.20
N ALA A 355 8.66 -26.99 -5.16
CA ALA A 355 9.63 -28.08 -5.19
C ALA A 355 8.95 -29.43 -5.47
N LYS A 356 7.81 -29.70 -4.88
CA LYS A 356 7.01 -30.91 -5.18
C LYS A 356 6.57 -30.96 -6.64
N LYS A 357 6.08 -29.85 -7.19
CA LYS A 357 5.62 -29.76 -8.58
C LYS A 357 6.76 -30.00 -9.58
N TYR A 358 7.94 -29.45 -9.29
CA TYR A 358 9.09 -29.52 -10.20
C TYR A 358 10.12 -30.59 -9.82
N ASN A 359 9.79 -31.46 -8.85
CA ASN A 359 10.63 -32.56 -8.36
C ASN A 359 12.03 -32.07 -7.93
N LEU A 360 12.09 -30.97 -7.17
CA LEU A 360 13.30 -30.41 -6.59
C LEU A 360 13.58 -31.02 -5.22
N GLU A 361 14.84 -30.99 -4.80
CA GLU A 361 15.27 -31.52 -3.51
C GLU A 361 14.68 -30.72 -2.34
N ILE A 362 14.24 -31.42 -1.29
CA ILE A 362 13.72 -30.85 -0.05
C ILE A 362 14.68 -31.20 1.08
N ILE A 363 15.44 -30.23 1.54
CA ILE A 363 16.50 -30.41 2.54
C ILE A 363 16.08 -29.75 3.83
N GLN A 364 15.81 -30.53 4.86
CA GLN A 364 15.50 -30.01 6.20
C GLN A 364 16.78 -29.48 6.86
N VAL A 365 16.71 -28.22 7.35
CA VAL A 365 17.84 -27.55 8.03
C VAL A 365 17.46 -26.97 9.39
N VAL A 366 16.19 -26.97 9.76
CA VAL A 366 15.71 -26.62 11.12
C VAL A 366 14.89 -27.77 11.65
N LYS A 367 15.19 -28.20 12.88
CA LYS A 367 14.47 -29.28 13.58
C LYS A 367 13.98 -28.82 14.94
N ASP A 368 12.73 -29.14 15.24
CA ASP A 368 12.18 -29.00 16.58
C ASP A 368 12.57 -30.22 17.45
N ASP A 369 13.16 -29.98 18.61
CA ASP A 369 13.52 -31.04 19.55
C ASP A 369 12.26 -31.80 20.11
N GLN A 370 11.07 -31.19 20.03
CA GLN A 370 9.81 -31.79 20.49
C GLN A 370 9.10 -32.61 19.40
N ASN A 371 9.46 -32.44 18.14
CA ASN A 371 8.86 -33.14 17.01
C ASN A 371 9.96 -33.72 16.12
N PRO A 372 10.50 -34.90 16.49
CA PRO A 372 11.68 -35.48 15.87
C PRO A 372 11.45 -36.08 14.46
N ASP A 373 10.22 -36.18 13.99
CA ASP A 373 9.92 -36.83 12.73
C ASP A 373 10.24 -35.93 11.52
N ASP A 374 10.80 -36.54 10.50
CA ASP A 374 11.24 -35.85 9.29
C ASP A 374 10.08 -35.16 8.56
N ILE A 375 10.32 -33.97 8.05
CA ILE A 375 9.38 -33.17 7.26
C ILE A 375 9.18 -33.86 5.90
N ILE A 376 8.09 -34.59 5.75
CA ILE A 376 7.81 -35.26 4.48
C ILE A 376 6.56 -34.66 3.80
N ASN A 377 5.64 -34.08 4.56
CA ASN A 377 4.31 -33.70 4.06
C ASN A 377 4.06 -32.20 3.93
N GLU A 378 4.73 -31.36 4.72
CA GLU A 378 4.56 -29.90 4.73
C GLU A 378 5.85 -29.19 5.15
N ALA A 379 5.95 -27.90 4.85
CA ALA A 379 7.09 -27.09 5.25
C ALA A 379 7.05 -26.78 6.75
N TYR A 380 8.19 -26.94 7.43
CA TYR A 380 8.35 -26.53 8.82
C TYR A 380 8.79 -25.07 8.92
N THR A 381 7.90 -24.19 9.35
CA THR A 381 8.17 -22.75 9.47
C THR A 381 8.49 -22.29 10.90
N GLY A 382 8.53 -23.23 11.86
CA GLY A 382 8.74 -22.99 13.28
C GLY A 382 10.19 -22.64 13.65
N ASP A 383 10.41 -22.50 14.96
CA ASP A 383 11.73 -22.31 15.58
C ASP A 383 12.34 -23.67 15.95
N GLY A 384 13.67 -23.73 16.13
CA GLY A 384 14.35 -24.97 16.44
C GLY A 384 15.87 -24.86 16.34
N LYS A 385 16.54 -26.02 16.30
CA LYS A 385 17.98 -26.13 16.11
C LYS A 385 18.33 -26.43 14.65
N LEU A 386 19.43 -25.84 14.21
CA LEU A 386 19.97 -26.08 12.87
C LEU A 386 20.60 -27.48 12.75
N ILE A 387 20.27 -28.18 11.66
CA ILE A 387 20.84 -29.47 11.23
C ILE A 387 21.23 -29.34 9.76
N ASN A 388 22.05 -30.23 9.24
CA ASN A 388 22.49 -30.24 7.83
C ASN A 388 23.05 -28.88 7.33
N SER A 389 23.59 -28.07 8.24
CA SER A 389 23.88 -26.64 8.02
C SER A 389 25.36 -26.30 8.38
N ASP A 390 26.26 -27.28 8.27
CA ASP A 390 27.70 -27.12 8.48
C ASP A 390 28.03 -26.42 9.81
N PHE A 391 28.67 -25.24 9.78
CA PHE A 391 29.06 -24.47 10.96
C PHE A 391 27.88 -23.92 11.77
N LEU A 392 26.65 -23.99 11.29
CA LEU A 392 25.45 -23.59 12.00
C LEU A 392 24.81 -24.74 12.77
N ASN A 393 25.26 -26.00 12.60
CA ASN A 393 24.66 -27.16 13.25
C ASN A 393 24.59 -27.01 14.77
N GLY A 394 23.44 -27.31 15.36
CA GLY A 394 23.20 -27.25 16.79
C GLY A 394 22.85 -25.86 17.35
N LEU A 395 23.01 -24.79 16.57
CA LEU A 395 22.57 -23.44 16.97
C LEU A 395 21.05 -23.31 16.86
N PHE A 396 20.46 -22.53 17.77
CA PHE A 396 19.07 -22.10 17.60
C PHE A 396 18.96 -21.08 16.45
N VAL A 397 17.80 -21.02 15.79
CA VAL A 397 17.53 -20.14 14.66
C VAL A 397 18.00 -18.69 14.88
N LYS A 398 17.75 -18.12 16.08
CA LYS A 398 18.18 -16.76 16.42
C LYS A 398 19.70 -16.58 16.37
N ASP A 399 20.45 -17.52 16.94
CA ASP A 399 21.91 -17.46 16.99
C ASP A 399 22.50 -17.79 15.62
N ALA A 400 21.92 -18.74 14.91
CA ALA A 400 22.29 -19.08 13.55
C ALA A 400 22.13 -17.90 12.59
N LYS A 401 21.06 -17.10 12.71
CA LYS A 401 20.90 -15.85 11.92
C LYS A 401 22.04 -14.87 12.15
N ASN A 402 22.45 -14.67 13.39
CA ASN A 402 23.54 -13.76 13.70
C ASN A 402 24.87 -14.27 13.15
N GLU A 403 25.15 -15.57 13.33
CA GLU A 403 26.42 -16.19 12.88
C GLU A 403 26.52 -16.20 11.34
N ILE A 404 25.45 -16.57 10.64
CA ILE A 404 25.47 -16.59 9.17
C ILE A 404 25.63 -15.17 8.58
N ILE A 405 24.95 -14.15 9.15
CA ILE A 405 25.09 -12.76 8.71
C ILE A 405 26.54 -12.29 8.87
N LYS A 406 27.14 -12.56 10.03
CA LYS A 406 28.55 -12.25 10.26
C LYS A 406 29.46 -12.91 9.22
N LYS A 407 29.22 -14.20 8.92
CA LYS A 407 29.98 -14.93 7.91
C LYS A 407 29.83 -14.39 6.49
N ILE A 408 28.61 -13.98 6.13
CA ILE A 408 28.29 -13.34 4.85
C ILE A 408 29.04 -12.00 4.70
N GLU A 409 29.09 -11.20 5.77
CA GLU A 409 29.81 -9.91 5.79
C GLU A 409 31.34 -10.11 5.72
N GLU A 410 31.89 -11.09 6.47
CA GLU A 410 33.31 -11.45 6.41
C GLU A 410 33.76 -11.87 4.99
N LEU A 411 32.94 -12.66 4.30
CA LEU A 411 33.19 -13.10 2.93
C LEU A 411 32.90 -12.02 1.88
N LYS A 412 32.32 -10.88 2.27
CA LYS A 412 31.93 -9.77 1.39
C LYS A 412 30.94 -10.16 0.28
N ILE A 413 30.10 -11.17 0.55
CA ILE A 413 29.06 -11.65 -0.37
C ILE A 413 27.68 -11.09 -0.07
N GLY A 414 27.57 -10.27 0.97
CA GLY A 414 26.31 -9.63 1.39
C GLY A 414 26.48 -8.78 2.64
N LYS A 415 25.34 -8.35 3.21
CA LYS A 415 25.30 -7.53 4.42
C LYS A 415 23.97 -7.68 5.13
N LYS A 416 23.95 -7.40 6.44
CA LYS A 416 22.67 -7.22 7.18
C LYS A 416 21.88 -6.08 6.56
N GLU A 417 20.57 -6.26 6.39
CA GLU A 417 19.68 -5.25 5.86
C GLU A 417 18.31 -5.30 6.55
N ILE A 418 17.75 -4.11 6.77
CA ILE A 418 16.38 -3.95 7.26
C ILE A 418 15.51 -3.61 6.05
N ASN A 419 14.45 -4.36 5.85
CA ASN A 419 13.48 -4.10 4.81
C ASN A 419 12.10 -3.84 5.41
N TYR A 420 11.23 -3.18 4.64
CA TYR A 420 9.88 -2.82 5.04
C TYR A 420 8.91 -3.31 3.98
N ARG A 421 7.75 -3.83 4.41
CA ARG A 421 6.62 -4.10 3.52
C ARG A 421 6.03 -2.79 2.99
N LEU A 422 6.08 -1.73 3.79
CA LEU A 422 5.67 -0.38 3.39
C LEU A 422 6.43 0.06 2.12
N ARG A 423 5.68 0.46 1.11
CA ARG A 423 6.21 0.94 -0.18
C ARG A 423 6.02 2.44 -0.30
N ASP A 424 6.86 3.09 -1.11
CA ASP A 424 6.66 4.49 -1.45
C ASP A 424 5.30 4.69 -2.11
N TRP A 425 4.62 5.76 -1.74
CA TRP A 425 3.27 6.02 -2.21
C TRP A 425 3.26 6.58 -3.63
N GLY A 426 2.70 5.84 -4.57
CA GLY A 426 2.40 6.35 -5.91
C GLY A 426 1.24 7.35 -5.85
N ILE A 427 1.50 8.58 -6.30
CA ILE A 427 0.53 9.69 -6.20
C ILE A 427 -0.06 10.13 -7.54
N SER A 428 0.50 9.70 -8.65
CA SER A 428 -0.05 10.05 -9.97
C SER A 428 -1.35 9.32 -10.24
N ARG A 429 -2.34 10.04 -10.73
CA ARG A 429 -3.62 9.52 -11.23
C ARG A 429 -3.97 10.24 -12.52
N GLN A 430 -4.48 9.51 -13.49
CA GLN A 430 -4.96 10.07 -14.74
C GLN A 430 -6.41 10.50 -14.55
N ARG A 431 -6.64 11.79 -14.50
CA ARG A 431 -7.96 12.38 -14.31
C ARG A 431 -8.27 13.39 -15.41
N TYR A 432 -9.49 13.34 -15.95
CA TYR A 432 -10.00 14.35 -16.84
C TYR A 432 -10.20 15.68 -16.10
N TRP A 433 -10.61 15.61 -14.84
CA TRP A 433 -10.85 16.76 -14.00
C TRP A 433 -10.31 16.50 -12.58
N GLY A 434 -9.22 17.17 -12.24
CA GLY A 434 -8.48 16.96 -10.99
C GLY A 434 -7.49 18.08 -10.70
N CYS A 435 -6.76 17.97 -9.58
CA CYS A 435 -5.66 18.88 -9.25
C CYS A 435 -4.49 18.65 -10.22
N PRO A 436 -4.11 19.64 -11.05
CA PRO A 436 -2.98 19.50 -11.98
C PRO A 436 -1.65 19.47 -11.24
N ILE A 437 -0.83 18.44 -11.50
CA ILE A 437 0.54 18.31 -10.99
C ILE A 437 1.50 17.99 -12.12
#